data_c621d2d6105642499a24705e720db06e
#
_entry.id   c621d2d6105642499a24705e720db06e
#
_cell.length_a   1.000
_cell.length_b   1.000
_cell.length_c   1.000
_cell.angle_alpha   90.00
_cell.angle_beta   90.00
_cell.angle_gamma   90.00
#
_symmetry.space_group_name_H-M   'P 1'
#
loop_
_entity.id
_entity.type
_entity.pdbx_description
1 polymer ?
#
loop_
_entity_poly.entity_id
_entity_poly.type
_entity_poly.pdbx_seq_one_letter_code
_entity_poly.pdbx_strand_id
1 'polypeptide(L)'
;VGSEMCIRDSPMHIQQTMWNVVRGTKKDIYVSNPAHGGGMHNYGVAVDITLCNAKGDTLDMGTKIDYMGTAAHINQEDLLVRQHRISKQAQRNRQLLRKVMRYGGFMPLRTEWWHFNLVSRATTKKYYKPIP
;
A
#
# COMPACT_ATOMS: atom_id res chain seq x y z
N VAL A 1 -19.25 -2.21 8.72
CA VAL A 1 -17.98 -2.35 8.01
C VAL A 1 -16.88 -1.96 8.98
N GLY A 2 -16.09 -2.92 9.42
CA GLY A 2 -14.88 -2.69 10.21
C GLY A 2 -13.66 -2.50 9.31
N SER A 3 -12.62 -1.86 9.83
CA SER A 3 -11.31 -1.76 9.17
C SER A 3 -10.27 -2.44 10.05
N GLU A 4 -9.48 -3.35 9.49
CA GLU A 4 -8.25 -3.80 10.11
C GLU A 4 -7.09 -2.93 9.62
N MET A 5 -6.34 -2.40 10.56
CA MET A 5 -5.14 -1.62 10.30
C MET A 5 -3.93 -2.49 10.64
N CYS A 6 -3.22 -2.94 9.62
CA CYS A 6 -1.88 -3.48 9.77
C CYS A 6 -0.88 -2.32 9.68
N ILE A 7 -0.43 -1.83 10.82
CA ILE A 7 0.69 -0.88 10.87
C ILE A 7 1.96 -1.72 10.73
N ARG A 8 2.58 -1.65 9.56
CA ARG A 8 3.92 -2.20 9.36
C ARG A 8 4.93 -1.06 9.35
N ASP A 9 5.39 -0.70 10.53
CA ASP A 9 6.63 0.06 10.66
C ASP A 9 7.79 -0.91 10.39
N SER A 10 8.46 -0.73 9.26
CA SER A 10 9.61 -1.56 8.91
C SER A 10 10.90 -0.80 9.25
N PRO A 11 11.69 -1.25 10.24
CA PRO A 11 13.02 -0.71 10.48
C PRO A 11 13.90 -0.78 9.22
N MET A 12 14.85 0.14 9.08
CA MET A 12 15.70 0.24 7.88
C MET A 12 16.48 -1.04 7.57
N HIS A 13 16.89 -1.81 8.59
CA HIS A 13 17.58 -3.07 8.37
C HIS A 13 16.68 -4.15 7.74
N ILE A 14 15.40 -4.17 8.07
CA ILE A 14 14.42 -5.07 7.43
C ILE A 14 14.19 -4.64 5.99
N GLN A 15 14.06 -3.32 5.74
CA GLN A 15 13.94 -2.78 4.40
C GLN A 15 15.15 -3.18 3.51
N GLN A 16 16.36 -3.16 4.05
CA GLN A 16 17.58 -3.60 3.34
C GLN A 16 17.51 -5.08 2.96
N THR A 17 17.02 -5.93 3.86
CA THR A 17 16.83 -7.35 3.59
C THR A 17 15.82 -7.58 2.46
N MET A 18 14.67 -6.89 2.50
CA MET A 18 13.65 -6.97 1.46
C MET A 18 14.21 -6.49 0.10
N TRP A 19 14.93 -5.37 0.09
CA TRP A 19 15.57 -4.83 -1.11
C TRP A 19 16.56 -5.82 -1.74
N ASN A 20 17.39 -6.46 -0.93
CA ASN A 20 18.38 -7.44 -1.41
C ASN A 20 17.73 -8.63 -2.13
N VAL A 21 16.51 -9.00 -1.76
CA VAL A 21 15.76 -10.09 -2.41
C VAL A 21 15.21 -9.69 -3.78
N VAL A 22 14.77 -8.44 -3.93
CA VAL A 22 14.02 -8.00 -5.14
C VAL A 22 14.85 -7.18 -6.12
N ARG A 23 15.97 -6.60 -5.69
CA ARG A 23 16.81 -5.73 -6.54
C ARG A 23 17.22 -6.43 -7.84
N GLY A 24 17.07 -5.72 -8.97
CA GLY A 24 17.37 -6.25 -10.29
C GLY A 24 16.30 -7.19 -10.86
N THR A 25 15.17 -7.34 -10.19
CA THR A 25 13.99 -8.06 -10.70
C THR A 25 12.87 -7.08 -11.05
N LYS A 26 11.84 -7.57 -11.77
CA LYS A 26 10.63 -6.76 -12.06
C LYS A 26 9.84 -6.36 -10.81
N LYS A 27 10.21 -6.88 -9.63
CA LYS A 27 9.56 -6.61 -8.35
C LYS A 27 10.25 -5.49 -7.56
N ASP A 28 11.37 -4.96 -8.02
CA ASP A 28 12.12 -3.90 -7.34
C ASP A 28 11.33 -2.59 -7.20
N ILE A 29 10.35 -2.36 -8.09
CA ILE A 29 9.44 -1.21 -8.01
C ILE A 29 8.51 -1.23 -6.78
N TYR A 30 8.31 -2.40 -6.16
CA TYR A 30 7.43 -2.56 -4.99
C TYR A 30 8.16 -2.46 -3.65
N VAL A 31 9.48 -2.43 -3.67
CA VAL A 31 10.30 -2.32 -2.46
C VAL A 31 11.20 -1.11 -2.57
N SER A 32 11.04 -0.15 -1.67
CA SER A 32 11.82 1.08 -1.68
C SER A 32 13.30 0.80 -1.41
N ASN A 33 14.17 1.40 -2.22
CA ASN A 33 15.61 1.27 -2.06
C ASN A 33 16.10 2.00 -0.79
N PRO A 34 16.70 1.29 0.19
CA PRO A 34 17.22 1.90 1.42
C PRO A 34 18.29 2.96 1.18
N ALA A 35 19.12 2.81 0.14
CA ALA A 35 20.15 3.80 -0.22
C ALA A 35 19.54 5.17 -0.59
N HIS A 36 18.28 5.22 -0.98
CA HIS A 36 17.54 6.44 -1.28
C HIS A 36 16.62 6.88 -0.11
N GLY A 37 16.86 6.37 1.11
CA GLY A 37 16.11 6.71 2.32
C GLY A 37 14.89 5.82 2.57
N GLY A 38 14.78 4.65 1.93
CA GLY A 38 13.70 3.69 2.16
C GLY A 38 12.31 4.17 1.71
N GLY A 39 11.29 3.54 2.25
CA GLY A 39 9.86 3.83 2.00
C GLY A 39 9.22 4.69 3.09
N MET A 40 7.96 5.09 2.86
CA MET A 40 7.21 5.94 3.79
C MET A 40 6.94 5.26 5.14
N HIS A 41 6.79 3.92 5.15
CA HIS A 41 6.66 3.14 6.39
C HIS A 41 7.88 3.26 7.31
N ASN A 42 9.08 3.43 6.73
CA ASN A 42 10.28 3.59 7.52
C ASN A 42 10.31 4.88 8.35
N TYR A 43 9.43 5.82 8.04
CA TYR A 43 9.27 7.10 8.74
C TYR A 43 8.02 7.18 9.63
N GLY A 44 7.23 6.09 9.70
CA GLY A 44 5.97 6.07 10.45
C GLY A 44 4.88 6.97 9.87
N VAL A 45 4.93 7.30 8.58
CA VAL A 45 3.98 8.22 7.91
C VAL A 45 3.14 7.55 6.83
N ALA A 46 3.10 6.22 6.83
CA ALA A 46 2.26 5.43 5.94
C ALA A 46 1.57 4.30 6.69
N VAL A 47 0.43 3.87 6.20
CA VAL A 47 -0.32 2.73 6.72
C VAL A 47 -0.74 1.82 5.59
N ASP A 48 -0.74 0.52 5.84
CA ASP A 48 -1.39 -0.49 5.00
C ASP A 48 -2.70 -0.90 5.68
N ILE A 49 -3.79 -0.83 4.95
CA ILE A 49 -5.14 -1.00 5.52
C ILE A 49 -6.05 -1.73 4.53
N THR A 50 -6.95 -2.55 5.05
CA THR A 50 -8.01 -3.20 4.28
C THR A 50 -9.37 -3.01 4.95
N LEU A 51 -10.42 -3.50 4.29
CA LEU A 51 -11.76 -3.53 4.84
C LEU A 51 -12.12 -4.95 5.27
N CYS A 52 -12.82 -5.07 6.39
CA CYS A 52 -13.41 -6.32 6.84
C CYS A 52 -14.90 -6.15 7.17
N ASN A 53 -15.62 -7.27 7.26
CA ASN A 53 -17.00 -7.30 7.73
C ASN A 53 -17.06 -7.25 9.26
N ALA A 54 -18.27 -7.25 9.81
CA ALA A 54 -18.50 -7.22 11.26
C ALA A 54 -17.93 -8.45 12.00
N LYS A 55 -17.65 -9.55 11.28
CA LYS A 55 -17.04 -10.78 11.84
C LYS A 55 -15.51 -10.77 11.80
N GLY A 56 -14.89 -9.72 11.23
CA GLY A 56 -13.46 -9.61 11.05
C GLY A 56 -12.92 -10.28 9.78
N ASP A 57 -13.77 -10.81 8.90
CA ASP A 57 -13.35 -11.38 7.61
C ASP A 57 -13.04 -10.25 6.63
N THR A 58 -11.91 -10.33 5.93
CA THR A 58 -11.54 -9.35 4.90
C THR A 58 -12.53 -9.38 3.74
N LEU A 59 -12.91 -8.20 3.25
CA LEU A 59 -13.69 -8.07 2.03
C LEU A 59 -12.85 -8.45 0.81
N ASP A 60 -13.54 -8.80 -0.29
CA ASP A 60 -12.86 -9.02 -1.57
C ASP A 60 -12.24 -7.69 -2.04
N MET A 61 -10.93 -7.62 -2.03
CA MET A 61 -10.12 -6.49 -2.52
C MET A 61 -9.39 -6.84 -3.82
N GLY A 62 -9.61 -8.03 -4.37
CA GLY A 62 -9.03 -8.50 -5.63
C GLY A 62 -7.65 -9.13 -5.49
N THR A 63 -6.84 -8.68 -4.56
CA THR A 63 -5.54 -9.27 -4.18
C THR A 63 -5.37 -9.22 -2.67
N LYS A 64 -4.42 -9.99 -2.16
CA LYS A 64 -3.94 -9.81 -0.78
C LYS A 64 -3.10 -8.54 -0.67
N ILE A 65 -2.97 -8.02 0.55
CA ILE A 65 -1.93 -7.02 0.90
C ILE A 65 -0.56 -7.61 0.56
N ASP A 66 0.38 -6.75 0.17
CA ASP A 66 1.74 -7.12 -0.26
C ASP A 66 1.81 -7.92 -1.59
N TYR A 67 0.72 -8.02 -2.35
CA TYR A 67 0.76 -8.61 -3.69
C TYR A 67 1.58 -7.74 -4.65
N MET A 68 2.70 -8.27 -5.13
CA MET A 68 3.63 -7.57 -6.04
C MET A 68 3.25 -7.84 -7.50
N GLY A 69 2.33 -7.06 -8.04
CA GLY A 69 1.88 -7.19 -9.42
C GLY A 69 0.85 -6.14 -9.82
N THR A 70 0.58 -6.04 -11.11
CA THR A 70 -0.32 -5.02 -11.67
C THR A 70 -1.76 -5.13 -11.18
N ALA A 71 -2.19 -6.32 -10.74
CA ALA A 71 -3.52 -6.50 -10.15
C ALA A 71 -3.71 -5.72 -8.84
N ALA A 72 -2.64 -5.26 -8.18
CA ALA A 72 -2.70 -4.40 -7.01
C ALA A 72 -2.80 -2.89 -7.34
N HIS A 73 -2.56 -2.51 -8.59
CA HIS A 73 -2.54 -1.10 -9.03
C HIS A 73 -3.95 -0.51 -9.05
N ILE A 74 -4.06 0.78 -8.69
CA ILE A 74 -5.35 1.47 -8.63
C ILE A 74 -5.66 2.32 -9.86
N ASN A 75 -4.68 2.58 -10.71
CA ASN A 75 -4.84 3.45 -11.89
C ASN A 75 -5.45 2.75 -13.12
N GLN A 76 -5.63 1.44 -13.07
CA GLN A 76 -6.15 0.62 -14.18
C GLN A 76 -7.24 -0.36 -13.73
N GLU A 77 -8.00 -0.03 -12.69
CA GLU A 77 -8.99 -0.94 -12.11
C GLU A 77 -10.09 -1.33 -13.10
N ASP A 78 -10.53 -0.41 -13.96
CA ASP A 78 -11.53 -0.73 -15.01
C ASP A 78 -10.99 -1.78 -16.01
N LEU A 79 -9.72 -1.68 -16.38
CA LEU A 79 -9.07 -2.67 -17.23
C LEU A 79 -8.93 -4.02 -16.54
N LEU A 80 -8.54 -4.00 -15.25
CA LEU A 80 -8.43 -5.22 -14.44
C LEU A 80 -9.78 -5.94 -14.32
N VAL A 81 -10.87 -5.20 -14.16
CA VAL A 81 -12.22 -5.77 -14.13
C VAL A 81 -12.60 -6.36 -15.49
N ARG A 82 -12.38 -5.65 -16.60
CA ARG A 82 -12.65 -6.15 -17.94
C ARG A 82 -11.86 -7.41 -18.28
N GLN A 83 -10.64 -7.53 -17.78
CA GLN A 83 -9.77 -8.69 -17.93
C GLN A 83 -10.06 -9.81 -16.93
N HIS A 84 -11.09 -9.70 -16.10
CA HIS A 84 -11.42 -10.64 -15.03
C HIS A 84 -10.27 -10.93 -14.05
N ARG A 85 -9.36 -9.96 -13.86
CA ARG A 85 -8.25 -10.07 -12.91
C ARG A 85 -8.63 -9.64 -11.49
N ILE A 86 -9.60 -8.75 -11.36
CA ILE A 86 -10.29 -8.43 -10.11
C ILE A 86 -11.81 -8.42 -10.37
N SER A 87 -12.59 -8.67 -9.34
CA SER A 87 -14.06 -8.56 -9.43
C SER A 87 -14.51 -7.10 -9.44
N LYS A 88 -15.70 -6.84 -9.95
CA LYS A 88 -16.33 -5.52 -9.87
C LYS A 88 -16.62 -5.13 -8.41
N GLN A 89 -16.88 -6.11 -7.54
CA GLN A 89 -17.04 -5.87 -6.12
C GLN A 89 -15.72 -5.44 -5.46
N ALA A 90 -14.60 -6.08 -5.82
CA ALA A 90 -13.27 -5.67 -5.35
C ALA A 90 -12.96 -4.23 -5.75
N GLN A 91 -13.26 -3.84 -6.98
CA GLN A 91 -13.11 -2.45 -7.43
C GLN A 91 -13.92 -1.49 -6.55
N ARG A 92 -15.20 -1.79 -6.29
CA ARG A 92 -16.04 -0.94 -5.41
C ARG A 92 -15.49 -0.86 -3.98
N ASN A 93 -15.02 -1.97 -3.45
CA ASN A 93 -14.43 -2.01 -2.11
C ASN A 93 -13.15 -1.16 -2.03
N ARG A 94 -12.27 -1.24 -3.04
CA ARG A 94 -11.08 -0.38 -3.14
C ARG A 94 -11.46 1.11 -3.23
N GLN A 95 -12.46 1.45 -4.03
CA GLN A 95 -12.95 2.83 -4.16
C GLN A 95 -13.51 3.35 -2.83
N LEU A 96 -14.26 2.53 -2.10
CA LEU A 96 -14.76 2.87 -0.78
C LEU A 96 -13.61 3.13 0.21
N LEU A 97 -12.62 2.23 0.24
CA LEU A 97 -11.44 2.40 1.09
C LEU A 97 -10.72 3.72 0.80
N ARG A 98 -10.45 4.02 -0.48
CA ARG A 98 -9.81 5.28 -0.88
C ARG A 98 -10.62 6.51 -0.48
N LYS A 99 -11.94 6.46 -0.67
CA LYS A 99 -12.82 7.56 -0.29
C LYS A 99 -12.74 7.85 1.21
N VAL A 100 -12.81 6.83 2.05
CA VAL A 100 -12.72 6.96 3.51
C VAL A 100 -11.35 7.48 3.92
N MET A 101 -10.27 6.92 3.36
CA MET A 101 -8.90 7.34 3.69
C MET A 101 -8.59 8.76 3.24
N ARG A 102 -9.05 9.17 2.06
CA ARG A 102 -8.92 10.57 1.59
C ARG A 102 -9.69 11.54 2.47
N TYR A 103 -10.86 11.16 2.94
CA TYR A 103 -11.62 11.97 3.89
C TYR A 103 -10.86 12.18 5.20
N GLY A 104 -10.09 11.17 5.65
CA GLY A 104 -9.18 11.27 6.79
C GLY A 104 -7.86 12.00 6.52
N GLY A 105 -7.65 12.53 5.30
CA GLY A 105 -6.44 13.27 4.93
C GLY A 105 -5.28 12.43 4.39
N PHE A 106 -5.51 11.14 4.13
CA PHE A 106 -4.51 10.24 3.58
C PHE A 106 -4.49 10.25 2.04
N MET A 107 -3.32 9.97 1.47
CA MET A 107 -3.10 9.91 0.02
C MET A 107 -2.83 8.47 -0.42
N PRO A 108 -3.54 7.94 -1.44
CA PRO A 108 -3.31 6.60 -1.95
C PRO A 108 -1.99 6.50 -2.73
N LEU A 109 -1.46 5.28 -2.83
CA LEU A 109 -0.33 4.93 -3.68
C LEU A 109 -0.84 4.22 -4.95
N ARG A 110 -0.33 4.60 -6.11
CA ARG A 110 -0.79 4.07 -7.40
C ARG A 110 -0.62 2.55 -7.56
N THR A 111 0.45 1.99 -7.04
CA THR A 111 0.84 0.59 -7.24
C THR A 111 0.28 -0.39 -6.20
N GLU A 112 -0.35 0.15 -5.14
CA GLU A 112 -0.78 -0.64 -3.99
C GLU A 112 -2.12 -0.12 -3.45
N TRP A 113 -3.19 -0.88 -3.61
CA TRP A 113 -4.54 -0.45 -3.21
C TRP A 113 -4.69 -0.27 -1.69
N TRP A 114 -3.85 -0.93 -0.89
CA TRP A 114 -3.89 -0.92 0.58
C TRP A 114 -3.06 0.19 1.23
N HIS A 115 -2.11 0.78 0.48
CA HIS A 115 -1.13 1.71 1.01
C HIS A 115 -1.61 3.17 0.94
N PHE A 116 -1.47 3.87 2.06
CA PHE A 116 -1.84 5.28 2.17
C PHE A 116 -0.77 6.07 2.93
N ASN A 117 -0.39 7.22 2.38
CA ASN A 117 0.57 8.15 2.99
C ASN A 117 -0.16 9.27 3.72
N LEU A 118 0.32 9.64 4.91
CA LEU A 118 -0.20 10.79 5.66
C LEU A 118 0.31 12.11 5.08
N VAL A 119 1.57 12.14 4.63
CA VAL A 119 2.24 13.31 4.06
C VAL A 119 3.01 12.95 2.81
N SER A 120 3.41 13.96 2.03
CA SER A 120 4.22 13.74 0.82
C SER A 120 5.63 13.24 1.16
N ARG A 121 6.28 12.57 0.19
CA ARG A 121 7.67 12.12 0.34
C ARG A 121 8.63 13.30 0.59
N ALA A 122 8.41 14.44 -0.04
CA ALA A 122 9.20 15.65 0.17
C ALA A 122 9.07 16.17 1.62
N THR A 123 7.85 16.24 2.13
CA THR A 123 7.57 16.62 3.53
C THR A 123 8.21 15.62 4.50
N THR A 124 8.07 14.33 4.22
CA THR A 124 8.68 13.27 5.05
C THR A 124 10.17 13.45 5.19
N LYS A 125 10.88 13.57 4.08
CA LYS A 125 12.36 13.74 4.09
C LYS A 125 12.82 15.03 4.79
N LYS A 126 11.99 16.07 4.76
CA LYS A 126 12.33 17.37 5.37
C LYS A 126 12.12 17.37 6.88
N TYR A 127 11.10 16.73 7.40
CA TYR A 127 10.67 16.90 8.79
C TYR A 127 10.73 15.63 9.64
N TYR A 128 10.90 14.46 9.05
CA TYR A 128 10.90 13.18 9.75
C TYR A 128 12.23 12.45 9.59
N LYS A 129 12.55 11.61 10.56
CA LYS A 129 13.72 10.72 10.50
C LYS A 129 13.26 9.28 10.34
N PRO A 130 14.00 8.44 9.58
CA PRO A 130 13.67 7.03 9.49
C PRO A 130 13.84 6.34 10.85
N ILE A 131 12.99 5.35 11.08
CA ILE A 131 13.10 4.45 12.23
C ILE A 131 14.31 3.53 12.00
N PRO A 132 15.27 3.51 12.92
CA PRO A 132 16.52 2.74 12.76
C PRO A 132 16.33 1.23 12.62
#